data_4e8bfecb1f717d851377fc9d573dd261
#
_entry.id   4e8bfecb1f717d851377fc9d573dd261
#
_cell.length_a   1.000
_cell.length_b   1.000
_cell.length_c   1.000
_cell.angle_alpha   90.00
_cell.angle_beta   90.00
_cell.angle_gamma   90.00
#
_symmetry.space_group_name_H-M   'P 1'
#
loop_
_entity.id
_entity.type
_entity.pdbx_description
1 polymer ?
#
loop_
_entity_poly.entity_id
_entity_poly.type
_entity_poly.pdbx_seq_one_letter_code
_entity_poly.pdbx_strand_id
1 'polypeptide(L)'
;MVTKRCNKTKKFTINLKAFVIQAIIEVVLYVPWIISLLLQMSQVSNGFWIGVKFPDTLIEIFTFQFTGNLEGTYYINNWIAGIYGIIFCLYIIYCVIKNKKTENKKSLEPARLAVVVYGLVILGAIAVSIIIWRPIIYARYLLVVTGLLIFVFAYIMAKIGNKKGNVAVLILTVVVATIINVNLSQINYDKSNQEPIKYLNENIQEGDILIYGNEGSGFVISANFPEYMQYFYDQQHWGVEEAYKAYGPNMKTVYDLNFLDDYKGRIWFINAGEYYLLEEAQSKYPDLQVLQKAKFDVKYQKYRYSFALVEK
;
A
#
# COMPACT_ATOMS: atom_id res chain seq x y z
N MET A 1 15.99 -30.38 -2.84
CA MET A 1 16.31 -30.14 -4.27
C MET A 1 16.40 -31.47 -5.01
N VAL A 2 15.41 -31.78 -5.83
CA VAL A 2 15.14 -33.12 -6.37
C VAL A 2 15.62 -33.24 -7.81
N THR A 3 16.89 -32.94 -8.08
CA THR A 3 17.45 -33.03 -9.43
C THR A 3 18.56 -34.08 -9.45
N LYS A 4 18.38 -35.13 -10.25
CA LYS A 4 19.40 -36.15 -10.53
C LYS A 4 20.16 -35.78 -11.80
N ARG A 5 21.48 -35.64 -11.73
CA ARG A 5 22.35 -35.32 -12.88
C ARG A 5 22.58 -36.59 -13.69
N CYS A 6 22.09 -36.65 -14.90
CA CYS A 6 22.39 -37.76 -15.82
C CYS A 6 23.62 -37.40 -16.64
N ASN A 7 24.58 -38.33 -16.72
CA ASN A 7 26.00 -38.09 -17.07
C ASN A 7 26.34 -37.92 -18.56
N LYS A 8 25.38 -37.69 -19.48
CA LYS A 8 25.73 -37.47 -20.91
C LYS A 8 25.03 -36.29 -21.59
N THR A 9 23.98 -35.77 -20.99
CA THR A 9 23.35 -34.52 -21.47
C THR A 9 22.96 -33.78 -20.21
N LYS A 10 23.47 -32.58 -19.97
CA LYS A 10 23.15 -31.73 -18.82
C LYS A 10 21.63 -31.36 -18.76
N LYS A 11 20.75 -32.34 -18.94
CA LYS A 11 19.30 -32.19 -18.78
C LYS A 11 18.95 -32.46 -17.34
N PHE A 12 18.40 -31.43 -16.69
CA PHE A 12 17.76 -31.61 -15.40
C PHE A 12 16.50 -32.45 -15.60
N THR A 13 16.48 -33.67 -15.05
CA THR A 13 15.25 -34.46 -14.97
C THR A 13 14.59 -34.19 -13.64
N ILE A 14 13.39 -33.65 -13.66
CA ILE A 14 12.56 -33.49 -12.46
C ILE A 14 12.09 -34.89 -12.07
N ASN A 15 12.38 -35.29 -10.83
CA ASN A 15 11.76 -36.49 -10.28
C ASN A 15 10.30 -36.12 -9.91
N LEU A 16 9.39 -36.43 -10.83
CA LEU A 16 7.97 -36.06 -10.70
C LEU A 16 7.37 -36.53 -9.37
N LYS A 17 7.70 -37.76 -8.92
CA LYS A 17 7.20 -38.29 -7.65
C LYS A 17 7.64 -37.45 -6.44
N ALA A 18 8.91 -37.08 -6.39
CA ALA A 18 9.40 -36.26 -5.32
C ALA A 18 8.87 -34.82 -5.38
N PHE A 19 8.68 -34.27 -6.60
CA PHE A 19 8.04 -32.97 -6.79
C PHE A 19 6.59 -32.95 -6.29
N VAL A 20 5.80 -33.99 -6.63
CA VAL A 20 4.42 -34.13 -6.17
C VAL A 20 4.35 -34.26 -4.64
N ILE A 21 5.22 -35.07 -4.03
CA ILE A 21 5.26 -35.23 -2.58
C ILE A 21 5.59 -33.87 -1.90
N GLN A 22 6.58 -33.15 -2.41
CA GLN A 22 6.93 -31.82 -1.89
C GLN A 22 5.75 -30.84 -2.02
N ALA A 23 5.10 -30.80 -3.18
CA ALA A 23 3.94 -29.95 -3.38
C ALA A 23 2.78 -30.28 -2.42
N ILE A 24 2.52 -31.57 -2.17
CA ILE A 24 1.49 -31.99 -1.20
C ILE A 24 1.87 -31.52 0.21
N ILE A 25 3.12 -31.70 0.62
CA ILE A 25 3.58 -31.24 1.94
C ILE A 25 3.42 -29.72 2.08
N GLU A 26 3.81 -28.95 1.05
CA GLU A 26 3.65 -27.49 1.04
C GLU A 26 2.16 -27.09 1.16
N VAL A 27 1.28 -27.71 0.41
CA VAL A 27 -0.17 -27.46 0.49
C VAL A 27 -0.70 -27.77 1.90
N VAL A 28 -0.33 -28.92 2.49
CA VAL A 28 -0.77 -29.29 3.84
C VAL A 28 -0.28 -28.27 4.88
N LEU A 29 0.96 -27.82 4.79
CA LEU A 29 1.50 -26.81 5.68
C LEU A 29 0.82 -25.43 5.51
N TYR A 30 0.27 -25.16 4.33
CA TYR A 30 -0.46 -23.91 4.03
C TYR A 30 -1.92 -23.93 4.45
N VAL A 31 -2.52 -25.10 4.76
CA VAL A 31 -3.94 -25.22 5.14
C VAL A 31 -4.36 -24.28 6.28
N PRO A 32 -3.61 -24.15 7.39
CA PRO A 32 -3.99 -23.21 8.45
C PRO A 32 -4.09 -21.77 7.97
N TRP A 33 -3.14 -21.37 7.07
CA TRP A 33 -3.14 -20.04 6.51
C TRP A 33 -4.29 -19.83 5.50
N ILE A 34 -4.65 -20.85 4.71
CA ILE A 34 -5.79 -20.79 3.79
C ILE A 34 -7.09 -20.57 4.57
N ILE A 35 -7.27 -21.22 5.72
CA ILE A 35 -8.43 -21.01 6.58
C ILE A 35 -8.47 -19.55 7.07
N SER A 36 -7.35 -19.03 7.56
CA SER A 36 -7.24 -17.63 7.96
C SER A 36 -7.54 -16.66 6.81
N LEU A 37 -7.03 -16.96 5.60
CA LEU A 37 -7.30 -16.17 4.41
C LEU A 37 -8.80 -16.14 4.05
N LEU A 38 -9.48 -17.29 4.10
CA LEU A 38 -10.92 -17.37 3.81
C LEU A 38 -11.74 -16.55 4.82
N LEU A 39 -11.36 -16.60 6.10
CA LEU A 39 -12.00 -15.78 7.14
C LEU A 39 -11.77 -14.28 6.88
N GLN A 40 -10.55 -13.88 6.56
CA GLN A 40 -10.23 -12.50 6.20
C GLN A 40 -10.98 -12.04 4.94
N MET A 41 -11.07 -12.89 3.92
CA MET A 41 -11.83 -12.58 2.71
C MET A 41 -13.30 -12.32 3.01
N SER A 42 -13.93 -13.08 3.92
CA SER A 42 -15.32 -12.86 4.30
C SER A 42 -15.53 -11.52 5.01
N GLN A 43 -14.58 -11.11 5.86
CA GLN A 43 -14.62 -9.82 6.57
C GLN A 43 -14.40 -8.64 5.62
N VAL A 44 -13.43 -8.75 4.71
CA VAL A 44 -13.08 -7.67 3.75
C VAL A 44 -14.10 -7.59 2.61
N SER A 45 -14.92 -8.63 2.40
CA SER A 45 -15.80 -8.70 1.24
C SER A 45 -16.80 -7.54 1.12
N ASN A 46 -17.23 -6.98 2.23
CA ASN A 46 -18.20 -5.88 2.29
C ASN A 46 -17.57 -4.50 2.16
N GLY A 47 -16.28 -4.37 2.50
CA GLY A 47 -15.54 -3.09 2.47
C GLY A 47 -14.35 -3.08 1.51
N PHE A 48 -14.41 -3.78 0.36
CA PHE A 48 -13.29 -3.84 -0.57
C PHE A 48 -13.16 -2.54 -1.37
N TRP A 49 -12.23 -1.69 -0.96
CA TRP A 49 -12.03 -0.33 -1.48
C TRP A 49 -11.10 -0.24 -2.70
N ILE A 50 -10.38 -1.34 -3.03
CA ILE A 50 -9.42 -1.32 -4.14
C ILE A 50 -10.16 -1.31 -5.48
N GLY A 51 -10.08 -0.18 -6.18
CA GLY A 51 -10.56 -0.05 -7.56
C GLY A 51 -9.42 -0.24 -8.56
N VAL A 52 -9.63 -1.02 -9.62
CA VAL A 52 -8.70 -1.06 -10.76
C VAL A 52 -9.04 0.07 -11.71
N LYS A 53 -8.09 0.97 -11.92
CA LYS A 53 -8.16 2.02 -12.92
C LYS A 53 -7.12 1.71 -14.01
N PHE A 54 -7.54 1.06 -15.09
CA PHE A 54 -6.69 0.91 -16.26
C PHE A 54 -6.63 2.24 -17.04
N PRO A 55 -5.45 2.69 -17.54
CA PRO A 55 -4.12 2.02 -17.52
C PRO A 55 -3.28 2.28 -16.27
N ASP A 56 -3.73 3.12 -15.33
CA ASP A 56 -2.94 3.61 -14.19
C ASP A 56 -2.39 2.44 -13.35
N THR A 57 -3.19 1.42 -13.09
CA THR A 57 -2.77 0.22 -12.35
C THR A 57 -1.58 -0.49 -12.98
N LEU A 58 -1.48 -0.54 -14.32
CA LEU A 58 -0.33 -1.15 -15.01
C LEU A 58 0.92 -0.30 -14.84
N ILE A 59 0.78 1.03 -14.91
CA ILE A 59 1.88 1.97 -14.68
C ILE A 59 2.38 1.84 -13.24
N GLU A 60 1.49 1.77 -12.28
CA GLU A 60 1.81 1.59 -10.86
C GLU A 60 2.53 0.25 -10.60
N ILE A 61 2.06 -0.86 -11.16
CA ILE A 61 2.71 -2.17 -11.07
C ILE A 61 4.16 -2.11 -11.57
N PHE A 62 4.41 -1.39 -12.67
CA PHE A 62 5.75 -1.24 -13.21
C PHE A 62 6.61 -0.30 -12.35
N THR A 63 6.11 0.88 -12.02
CA THR A 63 6.87 1.92 -11.30
C THR A 63 7.12 1.56 -9.85
N PHE A 64 6.20 0.86 -9.21
CA PHE A 64 6.32 0.41 -7.82
C PHE A 64 7.62 -0.35 -7.53
N GLN A 65 8.08 -1.18 -8.47
CA GLN A 65 9.34 -1.93 -8.33
C GLN A 65 10.56 -1.00 -8.15
N PHE A 66 10.46 0.25 -8.53
CA PHE A 66 11.54 1.23 -8.51
C PHE A 66 11.33 2.35 -7.49
N THR A 67 10.09 2.62 -7.07
CA THR A 67 9.78 3.70 -6.11
C THR A 67 9.43 3.19 -4.73
N GLY A 68 8.84 2.01 -4.63
CA GLY A 68 8.15 1.56 -3.40
C GLY A 68 6.95 2.44 -3.02
N ASN A 69 6.59 3.43 -3.84
CA ASN A 69 5.46 4.32 -3.55
C ASN A 69 4.15 3.71 -4.04
N LEU A 70 3.19 3.61 -3.14
CA LEU A 70 1.94 2.87 -3.32
C LEU A 70 0.81 3.71 -3.87
N GLU A 71 0.89 5.03 -3.76
CA GLU A 71 -0.21 5.91 -4.12
C GLU A 71 0.29 7.00 -5.06
N GLY A 72 -0.44 7.27 -6.14
CA GLY A 72 -0.10 8.24 -7.18
C GLY A 72 0.03 9.70 -6.73
N THR A 73 0.17 9.93 -5.43
CA THR A 73 0.25 11.26 -4.81
C THR A 73 1.55 11.99 -5.11
N TYR A 74 2.60 11.26 -5.49
CA TYR A 74 3.94 11.82 -5.73
C TYR A 74 4.37 11.62 -7.19
N TYR A 75 3.63 12.19 -8.11
CA TYR A 75 3.84 12.04 -9.55
C TYR A 75 5.29 12.22 -9.99
N ILE A 76 6.02 13.20 -9.42
CA ILE A 76 7.41 13.44 -9.81
C ILE A 76 8.32 12.26 -9.50
N ASN A 77 8.14 11.61 -8.36
CA ASN A 77 8.91 10.42 -7.98
C ASN A 77 8.58 9.24 -8.89
N ASN A 78 7.31 9.09 -9.27
CA ASN A 78 6.87 8.04 -10.19
C ASN A 78 7.46 8.24 -11.59
N TRP A 79 7.53 9.48 -12.10
CA TRP A 79 8.18 9.78 -13.37
C TRP A 79 9.68 9.50 -13.32
N ILE A 80 10.38 9.95 -12.28
CA ILE A 80 11.81 9.69 -12.10
C ILE A 80 12.08 8.19 -12.06
N ALA A 81 11.32 7.44 -11.29
CA ALA A 81 11.44 5.99 -11.21
C ALA A 81 11.07 5.28 -12.51
N GLY A 82 10.03 5.74 -13.19
CA GLY A 82 9.61 5.19 -14.49
C GLY A 82 10.71 5.34 -15.54
N ILE A 83 11.29 6.54 -15.68
CA ILE A 83 12.40 6.81 -16.59
C ILE A 83 13.62 5.95 -16.22
N TYR A 84 13.97 5.91 -14.94
CA TYR A 84 15.06 5.07 -14.44
C TYR A 84 14.80 3.59 -14.76
N GLY A 85 13.59 3.09 -14.48
CA GLY A 85 13.19 1.71 -14.75
C GLY A 85 13.33 1.36 -16.24
N ILE A 86 12.92 2.25 -17.15
CA ILE A 86 13.08 2.07 -18.60
C ILE A 86 14.56 1.97 -18.96
N ILE A 87 15.39 2.92 -18.52
CA ILE A 87 16.84 2.92 -18.79
C ILE A 87 17.48 1.62 -18.27
N PHE A 88 17.11 1.21 -17.05
CA PHE A 88 17.60 -0.01 -16.43
C PHE A 88 17.20 -1.26 -17.23
N CYS A 89 15.94 -1.37 -17.60
CA CYS A 89 15.44 -2.48 -18.43
C CYS A 89 16.13 -2.53 -19.79
N LEU A 90 16.33 -1.39 -20.45
CA LEU A 90 17.05 -1.32 -21.72
C LEU A 90 18.50 -1.80 -21.58
N TYR A 91 19.17 -1.46 -20.48
CA TYR A 91 20.53 -1.97 -20.19
C TYR A 91 20.53 -3.50 -20.03
N ILE A 92 19.58 -4.06 -19.28
CA ILE A 92 19.45 -5.52 -19.09
C ILE A 92 19.18 -6.21 -20.44
N ILE A 93 18.27 -5.68 -21.24
CA ILE A 93 17.96 -6.20 -22.59
C ILE A 93 19.20 -6.16 -23.47
N TYR A 94 19.94 -5.05 -23.47
CA TYR A 94 21.22 -4.95 -24.19
C TYR A 94 22.20 -6.04 -23.78
N CYS A 95 22.39 -6.28 -22.47
CA CYS A 95 23.28 -7.33 -21.97
C CYS A 95 22.85 -8.72 -22.45
N VAL A 96 21.55 -9.02 -22.43
CA VAL A 96 20.99 -10.29 -22.88
C VAL A 96 21.19 -10.49 -24.39
N ILE A 97 20.91 -9.45 -25.20
CA ILE A 97 21.10 -9.50 -26.66
C ILE A 97 22.57 -9.70 -27.00
N LYS A 98 23.47 -8.95 -26.34
CA LYS A 98 24.90 -9.10 -26.53
C LYS A 98 25.39 -10.51 -26.19
N ASN A 99 24.92 -11.10 -25.08
CA ASN A 99 25.27 -12.47 -24.72
C ASN A 99 24.78 -13.48 -25.75
N LYS A 100 23.61 -13.29 -26.38
CA LYS A 100 23.11 -14.16 -27.45
C LYS A 100 24.00 -14.17 -28.70
N LYS A 101 24.66 -13.04 -28.98
CA LYS A 101 25.54 -12.88 -30.18
C LYS A 101 26.97 -13.37 -29.94
N THR A 102 27.34 -13.70 -28.71
CA THR A 102 28.68 -14.16 -28.37
C THR A 102 28.80 -15.67 -28.60
N GLU A 103 29.93 -16.15 -29.13
CA GLU A 103 30.21 -17.58 -29.36
C GLU A 103 30.12 -18.39 -28.06
N ASN A 104 30.71 -17.87 -26.96
CA ASN A 104 30.69 -18.48 -25.64
C ASN A 104 29.51 -17.96 -24.78
N LYS A 105 28.27 -18.30 -25.15
CA LYS A 105 27.05 -17.92 -24.45
C LYS A 105 27.04 -18.41 -23.00
N LYS A 106 26.88 -17.48 -22.06
CA LYS A 106 26.69 -17.82 -20.65
C LYS A 106 25.23 -18.22 -20.40
N SER A 107 25.02 -19.25 -19.60
CA SER A 107 23.66 -19.70 -19.24
C SER A 107 22.97 -18.72 -18.33
N LEU A 108 21.72 -18.40 -18.65
CA LEU A 108 20.80 -17.54 -17.88
C LEU A 108 19.60 -18.32 -17.32
N GLU A 109 19.70 -19.65 -17.25
CA GLU A 109 18.60 -20.51 -16.76
C GLU A 109 18.02 -20.08 -15.40
N PRO A 110 18.83 -19.74 -14.36
CA PRO A 110 18.27 -19.29 -13.09
C PRO A 110 17.46 -18.00 -13.22
N ALA A 111 17.93 -17.05 -14.03
CA ALA A 111 17.19 -15.81 -14.28
C ALA A 111 15.89 -16.06 -15.05
N ARG A 112 15.91 -16.96 -16.04
CA ARG A 112 14.68 -17.35 -16.78
C ARG A 112 13.65 -17.97 -15.86
N LEU A 113 14.08 -18.90 -14.98
CA LEU A 113 13.19 -19.54 -14.02
C LEU A 113 12.55 -18.50 -13.08
N ALA A 114 13.34 -17.57 -12.56
CA ALA A 114 12.84 -16.50 -11.71
C ALA A 114 11.83 -15.59 -12.44
N VAL A 115 12.07 -15.24 -13.71
CA VAL A 115 11.13 -14.48 -14.55
C VAL A 115 9.82 -15.25 -14.77
N VAL A 116 9.91 -16.56 -15.02
CA VAL A 116 8.72 -17.41 -15.20
C VAL A 116 7.90 -17.45 -13.92
N VAL A 117 8.54 -17.66 -12.77
CA VAL A 117 7.84 -17.66 -11.47
C VAL A 117 7.19 -16.29 -11.20
N TYR A 118 7.90 -15.19 -11.42
CA TYR A 118 7.37 -13.84 -11.29
C TYR A 118 6.14 -13.62 -12.18
N GLY A 119 6.24 -14.01 -13.46
CA GLY A 119 5.13 -13.91 -14.41
C GLY A 119 3.92 -14.76 -14.02
N LEU A 120 4.14 -15.99 -13.53
CA LEU A 120 3.07 -16.87 -13.06
C LEU A 120 2.33 -16.29 -11.85
N VAL A 121 3.04 -15.62 -10.93
CA VAL A 121 2.39 -14.95 -9.78
C VAL A 121 1.49 -13.81 -10.27
N ILE A 122 1.96 -12.98 -11.21
CA ILE A 122 1.14 -11.89 -11.76
C ILE A 122 -0.08 -12.45 -12.51
N LEU A 123 0.14 -13.44 -13.38
CA LEU A 123 -0.95 -14.07 -14.13
C LEU A 123 -1.96 -14.75 -13.20
N GLY A 124 -1.47 -15.38 -12.14
CA GLY A 124 -2.33 -15.96 -11.09
C GLY A 124 -3.17 -14.90 -10.39
N ALA A 125 -2.57 -13.77 -10.02
CA ALA A 125 -3.30 -12.66 -9.40
C ALA A 125 -4.36 -12.07 -10.35
N ILE A 126 -4.05 -11.94 -11.65
CA ILE A 126 -5.02 -11.53 -12.68
C ILE A 126 -6.16 -12.53 -12.78
N ALA A 127 -5.85 -13.82 -12.89
CA ALA A 127 -6.84 -14.88 -13.02
C ALA A 127 -7.79 -14.90 -11.80
N VAL A 128 -7.25 -14.82 -10.59
CA VAL A 128 -8.07 -14.77 -9.37
C VAL A 128 -8.91 -13.50 -9.34
N SER A 129 -8.38 -12.34 -9.73
CA SER A 129 -9.15 -11.08 -9.82
C SER A 129 -10.36 -11.22 -10.76
N ILE A 130 -10.18 -11.92 -11.88
CA ILE A 130 -11.27 -12.19 -12.83
C ILE A 130 -12.31 -13.16 -12.22
N ILE A 131 -11.85 -14.24 -11.58
CA ILE A 131 -12.73 -15.28 -11.01
C ILE A 131 -13.62 -14.71 -9.91
N ILE A 132 -13.05 -13.90 -9.01
CA ILE A 132 -13.79 -13.32 -7.87
C ILE A 132 -14.48 -12.00 -8.21
N TRP A 133 -14.36 -11.52 -9.46
CA TRP A 133 -14.88 -10.21 -9.90
C TRP A 133 -14.43 -9.04 -9.04
N ARG A 134 -13.26 -9.13 -8.42
CA ARG A 134 -12.67 -8.09 -7.59
C ARG A 134 -11.19 -7.94 -7.88
N PRO A 135 -10.69 -6.70 -7.99
CA PRO A 135 -9.29 -6.46 -8.29
C PRO A 135 -8.43 -6.74 -7.06
N ILE A 136 -7.79 -7.90 -7.00
CA ILE A 136 -6.77 -8.19 -5.97
C ILE A 136 -5.36 -7.77 -6.40
N ILE A 137 -5.22 -7.22 -7.61
CA ILE A 137 -3.94 -6.73 -8.10
C ILE A 137 -3.73 -5.33 -7.57
N TYR A 138 -2.87 -5.23 -6.59
CA TYR A 138 -2.42 -3.97 -6.04
C TYR A 138 -0.90 -3.97 -5.94
N ALA A 139 -0.25 -2.85 -6.27
CA ALA A 139 1.21 -2.79 -6.42
C ALA A 139 1.97 -3.32 -5.19
N ARG A 140 1.52 -3.02 -3.96
CA ARG A 140 2.16 -3.49 -2.72
C ARG A 140 2.17 -5.02 -2.56
N TYR A 141 1.22 -5.74 -3.15
CA TYR A 141 1.19 -7.21 -3.06
C TYR A 141 2.30 -7.86 -3.90
N LEU A 142 2.91 -7.11 -4.82
CA LEU A 142 4.07 -7.55 -5.58
C LEU A 142 5.37 -7.56 -4.76
N LEU A 143 5.40 -6.97 -3.56
CA LEU A 143 6.56 -7.02 -2.66
C LEU A 143 7.07 -8.44 -2.44
N VAL A 144 6.16 -9.41 -2.33
CA VAL A 144 6.49 -10.83 -2.14
C VAL A 144 7.38 -11.37 -3.26
N VAL A 145 7.19 -10.89 -4.50
CA VAL A 145 7.94 -11.36 -5.68
C VAL A 145 9.00 -10.37 -6.17
N THR A 146 9.09 -9.17 -5.59
CA THR A 146 10.11 -8.17 -5.94
C THR A 146 11.53 -8.72 -5.79
N GLY A 147 11.77 -9.57 -4.77
CA GLY A 147 13.05 -10.25 -4.58
C GLY A 147 13.49 -11.08 -5.79
N LEU A 148 12.55 -11.68 -6.53
CA LEU A 148 12.86 -12.43 -7.76
C LEU A 148 13.35 -11.50 -8.87
N LEU A 149 12.74 -10.32 -9.03
CA LEU A 149 13.19 -9.31 -9.99
C LEU A 149 14.59 -8.79 -9.65
N ILE A 150 14.84 -8.46 -8.39
CA ILE A 150 16.15 -8.04 -7.90
C ILE A 150 17.18 -9.12 -8.21
N PHE A 151 16.85 -10.39 -7.92
CA PHE A 151 17.72 -11.54 -8.26
C PHE A 151 18.01 -11.62 -9.77
N VAL A 152 16.98 -11.50 -10.62
CA VAL A 152 17.15 -11.53 -12.09
C VAL A 152 18.11 -10.45 -12.56
N PHE A 153 17.92 -9.23 -12.10
CA PHE A 153 18.75 -8.10 -12.49
C PHE A 153 20.19 -8.26 -11.99
N ALA A 154 20.37 -8.59 -10.72
CA ALA A 154 21.69 -8.81 -10.15
C ALA A 154 22.44 -9.97 -10.83
N TYR A 155 21.74 -11.08 -11.11
CA TYR A 155 22.31 -12.23 -11.79
C TYR A 155 22.76 -11.92 -13.20
N ILE A 156 21.92 -11.22 -14.00
CA ILE A 156 22.25 -10.81 -15.37
C ILE A 156 23.46 -9.86 -15.38
N MET A 157 23.43 -8.84 -14.52
CA MET A 157 24.52 -7.87 -14.40
C MET A 157 25.85 -8.56 -14.01
N ALA A 158 25.83 -9.43 -13.01
CA ALA A 158 27.02 -10.13 -12.56
C ALA A 158 27.54 -11.14 -13.60
N LYS A 159 26.64 -11.82 -14.31
CA LYS A 159 27.01 -12.92 -15.22
C LYS A 159 27.47 -12.46 -16.61
N ILE A 160 26.80 -11.45 -17.17
CA ILE A 160 26.98 -10.99 -18.54
C ILE A 160 27.12 -9.48 -18.70
N GLY A 161 26.91 -8.71 -17.63
CA GLY A 161 27.04 -7.27 -17.65
C GLY A 161 28.49 -6.81 -17.88
N ASN A 162 28.63 -5.62 -18.44
CA ASN A 162 29.93 -4.96 -18.60
C ASN A 162 30.26 -4.21 -17.28
N LYS A 163 31.48 -4.33 -16.79
CA LYS A 163 31.91 -3.69 -15.54
C LYS A 163 31.61 -2.18 -15.48
N LYS A 164 31.93 -1.46 -16.56
CA LYS A 164 31.67 0.00 -16.63
C LYS A 164 30.16 0.29 -16.63
N GLY A 165 29.37 -0.47 -17.40
CA GLY A 165 27.90 -0.33 -17.42
C GLY A 165 27.26 -0.69 -16.09
N ASN A 166 27.70 -1.74 -15.43
CA ASN A 166 27.22 -2.13 -14.11
C ASN A 166 27.47 -1.03 -13.07
N VAL A 167 28.67 -0.45 -13.07
CA VAL A 167 29.02 0.66 -12.17
C VAL A 167 28.17 1.89 -12.48
N ALA A 168 27.99 2.25 -13.75
CA ALA A 168 27.16 3.38 -14.16
C ALA A 168 25.69 3.21 -13.70
N VAL A 169 25.12 2.03 -13.91
CA VAL A 169 23.76 1.71 -13.45
C VAL A 169 23.66 1.77 -11.93
N LEU A 170 24.65 1.22 -11.19
CA LEU A 170 24.66 1.27 -9.74
C LEU A 170 24.70 2.70 -9.21
N ILE A 171 25.55 3.55 -9.79
CA ILE A 171 25.63 4.98 -9.45
C ILE A 171 24.28 5.66 -9.72
N LEU A 172 23.69 5.40 -10.90
CA LEU A 172 22.39 5.96 -11.26
C LEU A 172 21.30 5.51 -10.27
N THR A 173 21.32 4.23 -9.86
CA THR A 173 20.40 3.70 -8.84
C THR A 173 20.51 4.47 -7.53
N VAL A 174 21.73 4.68 -7.04
CA VAL A 174 21.96 5.42 -5.78
C VAL A 174 21.48 6.87 -5.92
N VAL A 175 21.78 7.54 -7.02
CA VAL A 175 21.35 8.93 -7.27
C VAL A 175 19.81 9.02 -7.28
N VAL A 176 19.15 8.16 -8.06
CA VAL A 176 17.68 8.15 -8.15
C VAL A 176 17.04 7.84 -6.80
N ALA A 177 17.53 6.81 -6.10
CA ALA A 177 17.05 6.47 -4.78
C ALA A 177 17.23 7.63 -3.78
N THR A 178 18.36 8.34 -3.83
CA THR A 178 18.60 9.51 -2.98
C THR A 178 17.61 10.63 -3.29
N ILE A 179 17.39 10.96 -4.56
CA ILE A 179 16.43 12.01 -4.95
C ILE A 179 15.03 11.65 -4.45
N ILE A 180 14.58 10.43 -4.68
CA ILE A 180 13.25 9.96 -4.25
C ILE A 180 13.13 10.03 -2.72
N ASN A 181 14.13 9.55 -1.97
CA ASN A 181 14.11 9.56 -0.51
C ASN A 181 14.14 10.99 0.06
N VAL A 182 14.92 11.90 -0.54
CA VAL A 182 14.93 13.32 -0.13
C VAL A 182 13.55 13.95 -0.35
N ASN A 183 12.93 13.72 -1.51
CA ASN A 183 11.59 14.23 -1.80
C ASN A 183 10.54 13.67 -0.82
N LEU A 184 10.57 12.37 -0.55
CA LEU A 184 9.67 11.74 0.42
C LEU A 184 9.90 12.27 1.84
N SER A 185 11.15 12.47 2.23
CA SER A 185 11.47 13.04 3.54
C SER A 185 10.94 14.46 3.69
N GLN A 186 11.10 15.31 2.65
CA GLN A 186 10.55 16.66 2.67
C GLN A 186 9.04 16.70 2.81
N ILE A 187 8.34 15.71 2.27
CA ILE A 187 6.88 15.60 2.39
C ILE A 187 6.49 15.06 3.75
N ASN A 188 7.13 13.97 4.19
CA ASN A 188 6.77 13.28 5.43
C ASN A 188 7.07 14.12 6.68
N TYR A 189 8.15 14.90 6.65
CA TYR A 189 8.58 15.76 7.76
C TYR A 189 8.18 17.23 7.58
N ASP A 190 7.27 17.54 6.66
CA ASP A 190 6.76 18.89 6.50
C ASP A 190 5.96 19.31 7.74
N LYS A 191 6.18 20.55 8.18
CA LYS A 191 5.53 21.09 9.38
C LYS A 191 4.00 21.11 9.28
N SER A 192 3.47 21.31 8.07
CA SER A 192 2.02 21.29 7.84
C SER A 192 1.35 19.99 8.27
N ASN A 193 2.08 18.87 8.26
CA ASN A 193 1.53 17.57 8.69
C ASN A 193 1.20 17.50 10.19
N GLN A 194 1.80 18.37 11.01
CA GLN A 194 1.57 18.43 12.45
C GLN A 194 0.56 19.51 12.86
N GLU A 195 0.26 20.45 11.96
CA GLU A 195 -0.65 21.56 12.28
C GLU A 195 -2.05 21.12 12.74
N PRO A 196 -2.70 20.11 12.13
CA PRO A 196 -4.01 19.63 12.57
C PRO A 196 -4.00 19.15 14.03
N ILE A 197 -2.98 18.34 14.39
CA ILE A 197 -2.84 17.78 15.74
C ILE A 197 -2.52 18.88 16.75
N LYS A 198 -1.60 19.78 16.37
CA LYS A 198 -1.23 20.92 17.22
C LYS A 198 -2.45 21.82 17.49
N TYR A 199 -3.22 22.13 16.46
CA TYR A 199 -4.44 22.93 16.59
C TYR A 199 -5.45 22.29 17.53
N LEU A 200 -5.72 21.00 17.35
CA LEU A 200 -6.66 20.31 18.25
C LEU A 200 -6.15 20.27 19.67
N ASN A 201 -4.86 19.99 19.88
CA ASN A 201 -4.23 19.94 21.20
C ASN A 201 -4.27 21.30 21.94
N GLU A 202 -4.21 22.41 21.22
CA GLU A 202 -4.28 23.76 21.80
C GLU A 202 -5.72 24.19 22.15
N ASN A 203 -6.74 23.55 21.59
CA ASN A 203 -8.13 23.99 21.69
C ASN A 203 -9.07 22.97 22.37
N ILE A 204 -8.65 21.72 22.49
CA ILE A 204 -9.42 20.66 23.14
C ILE A 204 -9.45 20.85 24.65
N GLN A 205 -10.57 20.54 25.31
CA GLN A 205 -10.77 20.65 26.75
C GLN A 205 -11.20 19.30 27.32
N GLU A 206 -10.99 19.14 28.62
CA GLU A 206 -11.49 17.97 29.34
C GLU A 206 -13.02 17.88 29.22
N GLY A 207 -13.51 16.70 28.86
CA GLY A 207 -14.93 16.46 28.62
C GLY A 207 -15.38 16.65 27.18
N ASP A 208 -14.53 17.20 26.29
CA ASP A 208 -14.83 17.24 24.86
C ASP A 208 -14.93 15.83 24.28
N ILE A 209 -15.81 15.64 23.30
CA ILE A 209 -15.89 14.42 22.50
C ILE A 209 -15.42 14.69 21.08
N LEU A 210 -14.77 13.68 20.47
CA LEU A 210 -14.27 13.73 19.11
C LEU A 210 -15.10 12.81 18.22
N ILE A 211 -15.59 13.31 17.09
CA ILE A 211 -16.38 12.55 16.13
C ILE A 211 -15.70 12.63 14.77
N TYR A 212 -15.32 11.47 14.23
CA TYR A 212 -14.63 11.34 12.95
C TYR A 212 -15.59 10.90 11.86
N GLY A 213 -15.62 11.64 10.77
CA GLY A 213 -16.52 11.37 9.65
C GLY A 213 -15.93 10.45 8.56
N ASN A 214 -14.64 10.09 8.65
CA ASN A 214 -13.99 9.17 7.73
C ASN A 214 -12.70 8.57 8.30
N GLU A 215 -12.23 7.48 7.67
CA GLU A 215 -11.05 6.74 8.11
C GLU A 215 -9.78 7.59 8.09
N GLY A 216 -9.63 8.44 7.08
CA GLY A 216 -8.44 9.29 6.93
C GLY A 216 -8.25 10.25 8.10
N SER A 217 -9.33 10.81 8.66
CA SER A 217 -9.25 11.62 9.89
C SER A 217 -9.17 10.75 11.14
N GLY A 218 -9.99 9.69 11.22
CA GLY A 218 -10.07 8.82 12.39
C GLY A 218 -8.74 8.16 12.73
N PHE A 219 -8.09 7.48 11.79
CA PHE A 219 -6.83 6.77 12.07
C PHE A 219 -5.66 7.70 12.41
N VAL A 220 -5.58 8.88 11.79
CA VAL A 220 -4.44 9.77 12.01
C VAL A 220 -4.58 10.59 13.28
N ILE A 221 -5.76 11.11 13.53
CA ILE A 221 -5.99 12.03 14.68
C ILE A 221 -6.22 11.25 15.97
N SER A 222 -7.00 10.16 15.95
CA SER A 222 -7.43 9.44 17.14
C SER A 222 -6.28 8.94 18.02
N ALA A 223 -5.20 8.48 17.39
CA ALA A 223 -4.03 7.94 18.09
C ALA A 223 -3.28 8.98 18.94
N ASN A 224 -3.51 10.28 18.68
CA ASN A 224 -2.88 11.38 19.42
C ASN A 224 -3.72 11.85 20.61
N PHE A 225 -4.97 11.37 20.76
CA PHE A 225 -5.92 11.79 21.79
C PHE A 225 -6.60 10.59 22.47
N PRO A 226 -5.84 9.58 22.93
CA PRO A 226 -6.42 8.33 23.45
C PRO A 226 -7.22 8.51 24.74
N GLU A 227 -7.00 9.62 25.49
CA GLU A 227 -7.68 9.96 26.74
C GLU A 227 -9.11 10.48 26.54
N TYR A 228 -9.45 10.95 25.34
CA TYR A 228 -10.77 11.50 25.03
C TYR A 228 -11.75 10.43 24.58
N MET A 229 -13.04 10.68 24.80
CA MET A 229 -14.09 9.85 24.22
C MET A 229 -14.20 10.13 22.73
N GLN A 230 -14.08 9.09 21.92
CA GLN A 230 -13.99 9.19 20.47
C GLN A 230 -15.08 8.37 19.80
N TYR A 231 -15.66 8.92 18.75
CA TYR A 231 -16.68 8.26 17.94
C TYR A 231 -16.26 8.24 16.48
N PHE A 232 -16.39 7.09 15.84
CA PHE A 232 -16.29 6.97 14.40
C PHE A 232 -17.69 6.83 13.82
N TYR A 233 -18.07 7.77 12.95
CA TYR A 233 -19.35 7.77 12.27
C TYR A 233 -19.27 6.94 10.98
N ASP A 234 -19.71 5.67 11.05
CA ASP A 234 -19.68 4.69 9.97
C ASP A 234 -21.04 4.55 9.29
N GLN A 235 -21.47 5.61 8.58
CA GLN A 235 -22.72 5.62 7.83
C GLN A 235 -22.81 4.50 6.79
N GLN A 236 -21.68 4.07 6.25
CA GLN A 236 -21.62 3.07 5.18
C GLN A 236 -21.47 1.62 5.67
N HIS A 237 -21.39 1.40 6.98
CA HIS A 237 -21.22 0.08 7.60
C HIS A 237 -19.98 -0.68 7.08
N TRP A 238 -18.84 -0.01 7.02
CA TRP A 238 -17.59 -0.56 6.48
C TRP A 238 -16.99 -1.65 7.37
N GLY A 239 -17.48 -1.80 8.59
CA GLY A 239 -17.02 -2.84 9.51
C GLY A 239 -15.60 -2.63 10.04
N VAL A 240 -15.17 -1.38 10.18
CA VAL A 240 -13.81 -1.02 10.63
C VAL A 240 -13.66 -0.94 12.16
N GLU A 241 -14.68 -1.31 12.92
CA GLU A 241 -14.71 -1.19 14.38
C GLU A 241 -13.50 -1.83 15.06
N GLU A 242 -13.13 -3.06 14.69
CA GLU A 242 -11.99 -3.75 15.30
C GLU A 242 -10.66 -3.06 14.97
N ALA A 243 -10.55 -2.44 13.79
CA ALA A 243 -9.37 -1.68 13.43
C ALA A 243 -9.25 -0.41 14.27
N TYR A 244 -10.35 0.30 14.52
CA TYR A 244 -10.33 1.50 15.35
C TYR A 244 -9.99 1.22 16.82
N LYS A 245 -10.42 0.11 17.37
CA LYS A 245 -10.06 -0.30 18.75
C LYS A 245 -8.54 -0.41 18.95
N ALA A 246 -7.80 -0.72 17.89
CA ALA A 246 -6.34 -0.79 17.96
C ALA A 246 -5.65 0.58 18.03
N TYR A 247 -6.30 1.64 17.54
CA TYR A 247 -5.73 2.99 17.48
C TYR A 247 -6.26 3.92 18.59
N GLY A 248 -7.51 3.74 18.97
CA GLY A 248 -8.15 4.53 20.01
C GLY A 248 -8.92 3.63 20.98
N PRO A 249 -8.40 3.34 22.19
CA PRO A 249 -9.04 2.43 23.13
C PRO A 249 -10.44 2.90 23.56
N ASN A 250 -10.70 4.20 23.48
CA ASN A 250 -11.99 4.82 23.81
C ASN A 250 -12.86 5.08 22.56
N MET A 251 -12.46 4.59 21.37
CA MET A 251 -13.21 4.76 20.15
C MET A 251 -14.45 3.87 20.12
N LYS A 252 -15.60 4.45 19.79
CA LYS A 252 -16.86 3.74 19.55
C LYS A 252 -17.31 3.98 18.14
N THR A 253 -17.70 2.94 17.42
CA THR A 253 -18.35 3.09 16.13
C THR A 253 -19.84 3.38 16.32
N VAL A 254 -20.32 4.40 15.62
CA VAL A 254 -21.73 4.80 15.59
C VAL A 254 -22.20 4.90 14.14
N TYR A 255 -23.44 4.54 13.93
CA TYR A 255 -24.03 4.45 12.57
C TYR A 255 -25.04 5.56 12.28
N ASP A 256 -25.41 6.30 13.32
CA ASP A 256 -26.24 7.50 13.25
C ASP A 256 -25.80 8.50 14.32
N LEU A 257 -26.37 9.68 14.28
CA LEU A 257 -26.08 10.74 15.25
C LEU A 257 -27.02 10.75 16.46
N ASN A 258 -27.91 9.74 16.65
CA ASN A 258 -28.90 9.72 17.73
C ASN A 258 -28.25 9.71 19.12
N PHE A 259 -27.03 9.20 19.25
CA PHE A 259 -26.28 9.21 20.51
C PHE A 259 -26.03 10.63 21.04
N LEU A 260 -26.20 11.65 20.19
CA LEU A 260 -26.10 13.05 20.58
C LEU A 260 -27.40 13.61 21.15
N ASP A 261 -28.54 12.90 21.13
CA ASP A 261 -29.86 13.43 21.55
C ASP A 261 -29.80 13.97 22.97
N ASP A 262 -29.20 13.25 23.91
CA ASP A 262 -29.07 13.60 25.31
C ASP A 262 -27.72 14.24 25.67
N TYR A 263 -26.82 14.39 24.70
CA TYR A 263 -25.50 14.95 24.95
C TYR A 263 -25.58 16.48 25.10
N LYS A 264 -24.92 16.99 26.12
CA LYS A 264 -24.77 18.43 26.36
C LYS A 264 -23.29 18.71 26.59
N GLY A 265 -22.70 19.54 25.74
CA GLY A 265 -21.30 19.92 25.84
C GLY A 265 -20.64 20.14 24.50
N ARG A 266 -19.33 20.19 24.53
CA ARG A 266 -18.50 20.51 23.36
C ARG A 266 -18.20 19.27 22.54
N ILE A 267 -18.36 19.41 21.22
CA ILE A 267 -18.20 18.35 20.25
C ILE A 267 -17.25 18.82 19.14
N TRP A 268 -16.24 18.03 18.85
CA TRP A 268 -15.37 18.21 17.71
C TRP A 268 -15.81 17.30 16.57
N PHE A 269 -16.27 17.90 15.47
CA PHE A 269 -16.46 17.19 14.20
C PHE A 269 -15.19 17.27 13.36
N ILE A 270 -14.59 16.13 13.04
CA ILE A 270 -13.31 16.02 12.35
C ILE A 270 -13.47 15.20 11.08
N ASN A 271 -13.11 15.79 9.92
CA ASN A 271 -13.18 15.14 8.62
C ASN A 271 -11.86 15.24 7.88
N ALA A 272 -11.62 14.31 6.96
CA ALA A 272 -10.69 14.53 5.86
C ALA A 272 -11.52 15.08 4.67
N GLY A 273 -11.26 16.33 4.27
CA GLY A 273 -12.02 17.03 3.24
C GLY A 273 -12.86 18.18 3.75
N GLU A 274 -14.12 18.20 3.35
CA GLU A 274 -15.07 19.26 3.71
C GLU A 274 -15.85 18.97 5.01
N TYR A 275 -16.70 19.88 5.44
CA TYR A 275 -17.44 19.81 6.72
C TYR A 275 -18.74 18.97 6.66
N TYR A 276 -18.81 17.94 5.81
CA TYR A 276 -20.05 17.21 5.56
C TYR A 276 -20.69 16.64 6.85
N LEU A 277 -19.88 16.15 7.82
CA LEU A 277 -20.40 15.63 9.08
C LEU A 277 -21.03 16.74 9.93
N LEU A 278 -20.46 17.95 9.95
CA LEU A 278 -21.06 19.11 10.58
C LEU A 278 -22.38 19.50 9.92
N GLU A 279 -22.42 19.53 8.59
CA GLU A 279 -23.61 19.87 7.83
C GLU A 279 -24.75 18.88 8.09
N GLU A 280 -24.43 17.58 8.16
CA GLU A 280 -25.39 16.55 8.53
C GLU A 280 -25.88 16.71 9.97
N ALA A 281 -24.97 16.96 10.92
CA ALA A 281 -25.33 17.20 12.31
C ALA A 281 -26.20 18.43 12.48
N GLN A 282 -25.91 19.54 11.78
CA GLN A 282 -26.74 20.75 11.83
C GLN A 282 -28.12 20.55 11.16
N SER A 283 -28.21 19.70 10.16
CA SER A 283 -29.50 19.34 9.56
C SER A 283 -30.41 18.61 10.57
N LYS A 284 -29.83 17.76 11.42
CA LYS A 284 -30.55 17.02 12.45
C LYS A 284 -30.78 17.83 13.72
N TYR A 285 -29.81 18.65 14.14
CA TYR A 285 -29.80 19.48 15.32
C TYR A 285 -29.59 20.95 14.93
N PRO A 286 -30.64 21.69 14.57
CA PRO A 286 -30.54 23.07 14.12
C PRO A 286 -30.06 24.05 15.22
N ASP A 287 -30.12 23.65 16.45
CA ASP A 287 -29.70 24.38 17.65
C ASP A 287 -28.21 24.27 17.97
N LEU A 288 -27.47 23.43 17.24
CA LEU A 288 -26.02 23.32 17.38
C LEU A 288 -25.31 24.64 17.11
N GLN A 289 -24.64 25.18 18.13
CA GLN A 289 -23.86 26.41 18.01
C GLN A 289 -22.46 26.10 17.53
N VAL A 290 -22.06 26.61 16.38
CA VAL A 290 -20.69 26.48 15.87
C VAL A 290 -19.81 27.52 16.55
N LEU A 291 -18.89 27.06 17.40
CA LEU A 291 -17.94 27.90 18.12
C LEU A 291 -16.72 28.23 17.25
N GLN A 292 -16.21 27.25 16.52
CA GLN A 292 -14.97 27.41 15.78
C GLN A 292 -14.91 26.47 14.56
N LYS A 293 -14.27 26.92 13.49
CA LYS A 293 -13.95 26.12 12.28
C LYS A 293 -12.51 26.34 11.87
N ALA A 294 -11.83 25.27 11.44
CA ALA A 294 -10.50 25.35 10.87
C ALA A 294 -10.31 24.31 9.77
N LYS A 295 -9.45 24.63 8.80
CA LYS A 295 -9.04 23.72 7.73
C LYS A 295 -7.52 23.72 7.61
N PHE A 296 -6.97 22.54 7.38
CA PHE A 296 -5.53 22.34 7.23
C PHE A 296 -5.25 21.50 5.99
N ASP A 297 -4.49 22.05 5.05
CA ASP A 297 -3.94 21.31 3.92
C ASP A 297 -2.57 20.78 4.32
N VAL A 298 -2.44 19.45 4.43
CA VAL A 298 -1.18 18.80 4.80
C VAL A 298 -0.49 18.25 3.56
N LYS A 299 0.85 18.25 3.55
CA LYS A 299 1.62 17.73 2.42
C LYS A 299 1.57 16.21 2.31
N TYR A 300 1.49 15.51 3.44
CA TYR A 300 1.38 14.07 3.44
C TYR A 300 0.07 13.64 2.77
N GLN A 301 0.17 12.87 1.71
CA GLN A 301 -0.94 12.40 0.87
C GLN A 301 -1.88 13.51 0.36
N LYS A 302 -1.48 14.79 0.48
CA LYS A 302 -2.31 15.95 0.12
C LYS A 302 -3.68 15.95 0.80
N TYR A 303 -3.73 15.45 2.05
CA TYR A 303 -4.95 15.50 2.81
C TYR A 303 -5.32 16.93 3.20
N ARG A 304 -6.61 17.16 3.27
CA ARG A 304 -7.20 18.32 3.91
C ARG A 304 -7.96 17.84 5.13
N TYR A 305 -7.65 18.41 6.29
CA TYR A 305 -8.44 18.18 7.49
C TYR A 305 -9.34 19.36 7.76
N SER A 306 -10.60 19.10 8.11
CA SER A 306 -11.55 20.10 8.60
C SER A 306 -11.97 19.77 10.02
N PHE A 307 -11.91 20.78 10.88
CA PHE A 307 -12.30 20.71 12.29
C PHE A 307 -13.44 21.70 12.52
N ALA A 308 -14.47 21.26 13.19
CA ALA A 308 -15.53 22.14 13.67
C ALA A 308 -15.82 21.85 15.14
N LEU A 309 -15.66 22.84 15.98
CA LEU A 309 -16.07 22.79 17.36
C LEU A 309 -17.50 23.33 17.45
N VAL A 310 -18.37 22.55 18.04
CA VAL A 310 -19.76 22.96 18.32
C VAL A 310 -20.08 22.74 19.79
N GLU A 311 -21.14 23.40 20.26
CA GLU A 311 -21.76 23.20 21.55
C GLU A 311 -23.24 22.87 21.37
N LYS A 312 -23.71 21.90 22.15
CA LYS A 312 -25.11 21.48 22.16
C LYS A 312 -25.71 21.65 23.58
#